data_67003c91b283ec5681e6df7e203197d7
#
_entry.id   67003c91b283ec5681e6df7e203197d7
#
_cell.length_a   1.000
_cell.length_b   1.000
_cell.length_c   1.000
_cell.angle_alpha   90.00
_cell.angle_beta   90.00
_cell.angle_gamma   90.00
#
_symmetry.space_group_name_H-M   'P 1'
#
loop_
_entity.id
_entity.type
_entity.pdbx_description
1 polymer ?
#
loop_
_entity_poly.entity_id
_entity_poly.type
_entity_poly.pdbx_seq_one_letter_code
_entity_poly.pdbx_strand_id
1 'polypeptide(L)'
;FGFKVGAAPFHLAIPDAYSGTSSMVAGVLATASKAMGFVALMRLLLTIAMPATGPAFWYGALAVISVVTMTWGNLAALSSDNPKRVLAYSSVAHAGYMLAAVSAIGSGLADGPASEMIVVAVLFHLCVLVLFKMGPFMVLSAIEREGGSHRVAGLNGLASGDPLMAASMF
;
A
#
# COMPACT_ATOMS: atom_id res chain seq x y z
N PHE A 1 -0.28 -14.04 -5.10
CA PHE A 1 -0.94 -12.79 -4.68
C PHE A 1 -0.12 -12.01 -3.65
N GLY A 2 0.47 -12.65 -2.63
CA GLY A 2 1.26 -11.97 -1.59
C GLY A 2 2.29 -10.98 -2.14
N PHE A 3 3.05 -11.37 -3.15
CA PHE A 3 3.99 -10.48 -3.86
C PHE A 3 3.26 -9.29 -4.52
N LYS A 4 2.15 -9.53 -5.21
CA LYS A 4 1.43 -8.50 -5.96
C LYS A 4 0.80 -7.43 -5.06
N VAL A 5 0.27 -7.84 -3.91
CA VAL A 5 -0.31 -6.91 -2.92
C VAL A 5 0.76 -6.29 -2.01
N GLY A 6 1.92 -6.91 -1.92
CA GLY A 6 3.03 -6.45 -1.08
C GLY A 6 2.93 -6.90 0.36
N ALA A 7 2.37 -8.08 0.60
CA ALA A 7 2.31 -8.66 1.93
C ALA A 7 3.66 -9.23 2.37
N ALA A 8 4.00 -9.12 3.65
CA ALA A 8 5.18 -9.79 4.20
C ALA A 8 4.99 -11.32 4.18
N PRO A 9 6.05 -12.09 3.89
CA PRO A 9 7.42 -11.69 3.59
C PRO A 9 7.69 -11.36 2.10
N PHE A 10 6.69 -11.39 1.24
CA PHE A 10 6.82 -11.27 -0.22
C PHE A 10 7.04 -9.84 -0.74
N HIS A 11 7.07 -8.83 0.16
CA HIS A 11 7.19 -7.40 -0.19
C HIS A 11 8.62 -6.94 -0.54
N LEU A 12 9.64 -7.78 -0.33
CA LEU A 12 11.06 -7.38 -0.34
C LEU A 12 11.53 -6.69 -1.63
N ALA A 13 10.98 -7.09 -2.78
CA ALA A 13 11.34 -6.50 -4.06
C ALA A 13 10.65 -5.14 -4.35
N ILE A 14 9.61 -4.75 -3.60
CA ILE A 14 8.82 -3.55 -3.89
C ILE A 14 9.63 -2.27 -3.71
N PRO A 15 10.37 -2.05 -2.60
CA PRO A 15 11.15 -0.84 -2.43
C PRO A 15 12.25 -0.67 -3.48
N ASP A 16 12.88 -1.77 -3.89
CA ASP A 16 13.92 -1.75 -4.91
C ASP A 16 13.34 -1.49 -6.31
N ALA A 17 12.20 -2.10 -6.63
CA ALA A 17 11.48 -1.84 -7.87
C ALA A 17 11.06 -0.37 -7.99
N TYR A 18 10.57 0.25 -6.91
CA TYR A 18 10.15 1.66 -6.93
C TYR A 18 11.34 2.61 -6.98
N SER A 19 12.42 2.31 -6.26
CA SER A 19 13.63 3.16 -6.28
C SER A 19 14.40 3.04 -7.60
N GLY A 20 14.35 1.90 -8.26
CA GLY A 20 15.06 1.63 -9.51
C GLY A 20 14.35 2.09 -10.79
N THR A 21 13.11 2.61 -10.69
CA THR A 21 12.34 3.12 -11.84
C THR A 21 12.05 4.62 -11.71
N SER A 22 11.56 5.24 -12.79
CA SER A 22 11.10 6.63 -12.73
C SER A 22 9.95 6.80 -11.74
N SER A 23 9.84 7.97 -11.09
CA SER A 23 8.80 8.23 -10.10
C SER A 23 7.38 8.08 -10.65
N MET A 24 7.16 8.43 -11.92
CA MET A 24 5.86 8.26 -12.57
C MET A 24 5.47 6.77 -12.67
N VAL A 25 6.39 5.91 -13.12
CA VAL A 25 6.14 4.45 -13.22
C VAL A 25 5.97 3.85 -11.83
N ALA A 26 6.76 4.27 -10.84
CA ALA A 26 6.60 3.84 -9.45
C ALA A 26 5.21 4.20 -8.91
N GLY A 27 4.68 5.39 -9.23
CA GLY A 27 3.31 5.80 -8.89
C GLY A 27 2.25 4.87 -9.47
N VAL A 28 2.34 4.50 -10.74
CA VAL A 28 1.40 3.56 -11.38
C VAL A 28 1.49 2.16 -10.73
N LEU A 29 2.70 1.70 -10.42
CA LEU A 29 2.90 0.42 -9.72
C LEU A 29 2.31 0.43 -8.32
N ALA A 30 2.47 1.56 -7.60
CA ALA A 30 1.97 1.73 -6.23
C ALA A 30 0.43 1.80 -6.16
N THR A 31 -0.23 2.21 -7.22
CA THR A 31 -1.67 2.48 -7.29
C THR A 31 -2.42 1.45 -8.11
N ALA A 32 -2.47 1.59 -9.42
CA ALA A 32 -3.29 0.76 -10.31
C ALA A 32 -2.94 -0.73 -10.23
N SER A 33 -1.63 -1.06 -10.27
CA SER A 33 -1.17 -2.45 -10.18
C SER A 33 -1.55 -3.10 -8.86
N LYS A 34 -1.43 -2.36 -7.75
CA LYS A 34 -1.79 -2.85 -6.41
C LYS A 34 -3.31 -3.00 -6.26
N ALA A 35 -4.09 -2.04 -6.73
CA ALA A 35 -5.55 -2.10 -6.68
C ALA A 35 -6.08 -3.34 -7.40
N MET A 36 -5.61 -3.62 -8.61
CA MET A 36 -5.98 -4.85 -9.34
C MET A 36 -5.58 -6.11 -8.56
N GLY A 37 -4.39 -6.14 -7.95
CA GLY A 37 -3.93 -7.26 -7.13
C GLY A 37 -4.81 -7.52 -5.92
N PHE A 38 -5.24 -6.46 -5.23
CA PHE A 38 -6.12 -6.56 -4.06
C PHE A 38 -7.54 -7.01 -4.43
N VAL A 39 -8.14 -6.44 -5.46
CA VAL A 39 -9.47 -6.86 -5.93
C VAL A 39 -9.47 -8.33 -6.34
N ALA A 40 -8.44 -8.78 -7.07
CA ALA A 40 -8.30 -10.19 -7.45
C ALA A 40 -8.09 -11.09 -6.23
N LEU A 41 -7.28 -10.68 -5.24
CA LEU A 41 -7.07 -11.41 -3.99
C LEU A 41 -8.37 -11.53 -3.19
N MET A 42 -9.09 -10.43 -3.01
CA MET A 42 -10.38 -10.42 -2.30
C MET A 42 -11.38 -11.37 -2.98
N ARG A 43 -11.51 -11.28 -4.31
CA ARG A 43 -12.38 -12.18 -5.05
C ARG A 43 -12.00 -13.64 -4.83
N LEU A 44 -10.71 -14.00 -4.93
CA LEU A 44 -10.24 -15.36 -4.68
C LEU A 44 -10.57 -15.83 -3.25
N LEU A 45 -10.27 -15.00 -2.25
CA LEU A 45 -10.50 -15.33 -0.86
C LEU A 45 -12.00 -15.55 -0.56
N LEU A 46 -12.84 -14.61 -0.95
CA LEU A 46 -14.26 -14.61 -0.61
C LEU A 46 -15.06 -15.66 -1.40
N THR A 47 -14.69 -15.90 -2.67
CA THR A 47 -15.50 -16.83 -3.52
C THR A 47 -14.99 -18.26 -3.53
N ILE A 48 -13.72 -18.50 -3.25
CA ILE A 48 -13.09 -19.82 -3.40
C ILE A 48 -12.46 -20.29 -2.09
N ALA A 49 -11.53 -19.51 -1.53
CA ALA A 49 -10.66 -19.99 -0.46
C ALA A 49 -11.41 -20.14 0.88
N MET A 50 -12.13 -19.12 1.32
CA MET A 50 -12.89 -19.16 2.57
C MET A 50 -14.02 -20.21 2.54
N PRO A 51 -14.85 -20.33 1.48
CA PRO A 51 -15.84 -21.38 1.40
C PRO A 51 -15.27 -22.81 1.37
N ALA A 52 -14.08 -22.99 0.76
CA ALA A 52 -13.46 -24.31 0.61
C ALA A 52 -12.78 -24.82 1.88
N THR A 53 -12.11 -23.94 2.65
CA THR A 53 -11.28 -24.33 3.80
C THR A 53 -11.81 -23.87 5.16
N GLY A 54 -12.85 -23.09 5.15
CA GLY A 54 -13.43 -22.45 6.34
C GLY A 54 -12.81 -21.07 6.64
N PRO A 55 -13.65 -20.12 7.07
CA PRO A 55 -13.24 -18.73 7.28
C PRO A 55 -12.24 -18.57 8.43
N ALA A 56 -12.35 -19.40 9.48
CA ALA A 56 -11.50 -19.31 10.67
C ALA A 56 -9.99 -19.51 10.37
N PHE A 57 -9.65 -20.40 9.44
CA PHE A 57 -8.27 -20.59 9.01
C PHE A 57 -7.71 -19.31 8.37
N TRP A 58 -8.47 -18.72 7.45
CA TRP A 58 -8.07 -17.51 6.74
C TRP A 58 -8.02 -16.29 7.65
N TYR A 59 -8.92 -16.21 8.64
CA TYR A 59 -8.84 -15.18 9.67
C TYR A 59 -7.49 -15.21 10.37
N GLY A 60 -7.08 -16.34 10.92
CA GLY A 60 -5.80 -16.45 11.63
C GLY A 60 -4.58 -16.15 10.74
N ALA A 61 -4.56 -16.74 9.54
CA ALA A 61 -3.46 -16.55 8.61
C ALA A 61 -3.33 -15.09 8.14
N LEU A 62 -4.44 -14.47 7.73
CA LEU A 62 -4.44 -13.08 7.26
C LEU A 62 -4.19 -12.09 8.41
N ALA A 63 -4.69 -12.34 9.61
CA ALA A 63 -4.42 -11.50 10.77
C ALA A 63 -2.92 -11.45 11.10
N VAL A 64 -2.25 -12.60 11.15
CA VAL A 64 -0.79 -12.65 11.39
C VAL A 64 -0.03 -11.94 10.27
N ILE A 65 -0.33 -12.25 9.00
CA ILE A 65 0.32 -11.61 7.85
C ILE A 65 0.09 -10.10 7.87
N SER A 66 -1.10 -9.63 8.22
CA SER A 66 -1.43 -8.20 8.26
C SER A 66 -0.62 -7.46 9.32
N VAL A 67 -0.54 -8.00 10.55
CA VAL A 67 0.25 -7.40 11.64
C VAL A 67 1.72 -7.32 11.26
N VAL A 68 2.30 -8.39 10.74
CA VAL A 68 3.70 -8.40 10.29
C VAL A 68 3.91 -7.39 9.17
N THR A 69 3.00 -7.34 8.18
CA THR A 69 3.10 -6.44 7.03
C THR A 69 3.04 -4.97 7.44
N MET A 70 2.07 -4.59 8.29
CA MET A 70 1.93 -3.20 8.71
C MET A 70 3.08 -2.74 9.61
N THR A 71 3.52 -3.60 10.53
CA THR A 71 4.62 -3.29 11.45
C THR A 71 5.93 -3.13 10.67
N TRP A 72 6.26 -4.10 9.83
CA TRP A 72 7.47 -4.04 9.01
C TRP A 72 7.46 -2.83 8.06
N GLY A 73 6.34 -2.58 7.37
CA GLY A 73 6.20 -1.45 6.47
C GLY A 73 6.44 -0.11 7.15
N ASN A 74 5.86 0.11 8.33
CA ASN A 74 6.05 1.35 9.10
C ASN A 74 7.49 1.51 9.61
N LEU A 75 8.08 0.47 10.20
CA LEU A 75 9.44 0.53 10.73
C LEU A 75 10.48 0.76 9.62
N ALA A 76 10.33 0.05 8.50
CA ALA A 76 11.23 0.20 7.36
C ALA A 76 11.08 1.57 6.67
N ALA A 77 9.88 2.16 6.66
CA ALA A 77 9.68 3.52 6.15
C ALA A 77 10.45 4.56 6.98
N LEU A 78 10.41 4.45 8.32
CA LEU A 78 11.10 5.36 9.24
C LEU A 78 12.62 5.29 9.12
N SER A 79 13.17 4.14 8.72
CA SER A 79 14.62 3.94 8.57
C SER A 79 15.16 4.31 7.18
N SER A 80 14.33 4.80 6.27
CA SER A 80 14.70 5.03 4.88
C SER A 80 14.94 6.51 4.57
N ASP A 81 16.11 6.85 4.00
CA ASP A 81 16.46 8.20 3.52
C ASP A 81 15.99 8.49 2.08
N ASN A 82 15.51 7.49 1.36
CA ASN A 82 15.05 7.64 -0.03
C ASN A 82 13.53 7.81 -0.06
N PRO A 83 12.98 8.94 -0.55
CA PRO A 83 11.55 9.21 -0.55
C PRO A 83 10.73 8.17 -1.33
N LYS A 84 11.27 7.62 -2.43
CA LYS A 84 10.58 6.54 -3.14
C LYS A 84 10.47 5.27 -2.29
N ARG A 85 11.51 4.95 -1.52
CA ARG A 85 11.48 3.80 -0.59
C ARG A 85 10.51 4.05 0.56
N VAL A 86 10.46 5.27 1.11
CA VAL A 86 9.46 5.67 2.12
C VAL A 86 8.05 5.43 1.59
N LEU A 87 7.74 5.91 0.38
CA LEU A 87 6.44 5.72 -0.27
C LEU A 87 6.15 4.23 -0.58
N ALA A 88 7.18 3.44 -0.93
CA ALA A 88 7.06 2.01 -1.16
C ALA A 88 6.71 1.27 0.14
N TYR A 89 7.42 1.52 1.23
CA TYR A 89 7.15 0.91 2.54
C TYR A 89 5.81 1.37 3.11
N SER A 90 5.45 2.64 2.96
CA SER A 90 4.10 3.12 3.26
C SER A 90 3.03 2.34 2.46
N SER A 91 3.31 2.02 1.20
CA SER A 91 2.41 1.19 0.38
C SER A 91 2.30 -0.26 0.91
N VAL A 92 3.37 -0.80 1.49
CA VAL A 92 3.36 -2.11 2.19
C VAL A 92 2.52 -2.04 3.47
N ALA A 93 2.68 -0.99 4.28
CA ALA A 93 1.89 -0.81 5.50
C ALA A 93 0.38 -0.73 5.21
N HIS A 94 -0.02 0.04 4.19
CA HIS A 94 -1.43 0.12 3.76
C HIS A 94 -1.96 -1.22 3.25
N ALA A 95 -1.13 -2.06 2.62
CA ALA A 95 -1.52 -3.42 2.29
C ALA A 95 -1.84 -4.24 3.55
N GLY A 96 -1.05 -4.09 4.60
CA GLY A 96 -1.31 -4.70 5.90
C GLY A 96 -2.65 -4.26 6.50
N TYR A 97 -2.99 -2.96 6.45
CA TYR A 97 -4.28 -2.46 6.95
C TYR A 97 -5.47 -3.06 6.18
N MET A 98 -5.38 -3.16 4.87
CA MET A 98 -6.42 -3.79 4.06
C MET A 98 -6.53 -5.30 4.32
N LEU A 99 -5.41 -6.00 4.51
CA LEU A 99 -5.42 -7.42 4.88
C LEU A 99 -6.06 -7.64 6.26
N ALA A 100 -5.82 -6.74 7.23
CA ALA A 100 -6.48 -6.79 8.54
C ALA A 100 -7.99 -6.67 8.40
N ALA A 101 -8.47 -5.73 7.58
CA ALA A 101 -9.89 -5.57 7.31
C ALA A 101 -10.50 -6.83 6.66
N VAL A 102 -9.82 -7.40 5.66
CA VAL A 102 -10.28 -8.65 5.01
C VAL A 102 -10.27 -9.83 5.99
N SER A 103 -9.30 -9.90 6.91
CA SER A 103 -9.24 -10.96 7.91
C SER A 103 -10.48 -10.96 8.82
N ALA A 104 -11.01 -9.78 9.15
CA ALA A 104 -12.18 -9.66 10.01
C ALA A 104 -13.44 -10.36 9.44
N ILE A 105 -13.56 -10.50 8.12
CA ILE A 105 -14.65 -11.23 7.48
C ILE A 105 -14.63 -12.72 7.91
N GLY A 106 -13.44 -13.31 8.08
CA GLY A 106 -13.29 -14.70 8.51
C GLY A 106 -13.39 -14.92 10.02
N SER A 107 -13.49 -13.85 10.81
CA SER A 107 -13.48 -13.94 12.28
C SER A 107 -14.82 -14.40 12.89
N GLY A 108 -15.91 -14.40 12.12
CA GLY A 108 -17.27 -14.57 12.62
C GLY A 108 -17.83 -13.35 13.36
N LEU A 109 -17.05 -12.26 13.46
CA LEU A 109 -17.50 -10.97 14.03
C LEU A 109 -18.20 -10.08 12.99
N ALA A 110 -18.03 -10.39 11.72
CA ALA A 110 -18.55 -9.63 10.59
C ALA A 110 -19.38 -10.52 9.67
N ASP A 111 -20.60 -10.83 10.07
CA ASP A 111 -21.55 -11.62 9.27
C ASP A 111 -22.54 -10.70 8.55
N GLY A 112 -23.05 -11.16 7.40
CA GLY A 112 -24.09 -10.47 6.64
C GLY A 112 -23.69 -9.03 6.24
N PRO A 113 -24.47 -8.00 6.61
CA PRO A 113 -24.21 -6.61 6.21
C PRO A 113 -22.86 -6.07 6.64
N ALA A 114 -22.29 -6.54 7.75
CA ALA A 114 -20.99 -6.10 8.23
C ALA A 114 -19.85 -6.56 7.31
N SER A 115 -19.93 -7.76 6.76
CA SER A 115 -18.94 -8.26 5.80
C SER A 115 -18.97 -7.46 4.50
N GLU A 116 -20.15 -7.08 4.02
CA GLU A 116 -20.31 -6.22 2.85
C GLU A 116 -19.70 -4.82 3.09
N MET A 117 -19.92 -4.24 4.27
CA MET A 117 -19.32 -2.96 4.65
C MET A 117 -17.80 -3.02 4.67
N ILE A 118 -17.20 -4.13 5.13
CA ILE A 118 -15.73 -4.30 5.09
C ILE A 118 -15.23 -4.32 3.65
N VAL A 119 -15.90 -5.04 2.75
CA VAL A 119 -15.54 -5.05 1.33
C VAL A 119 -15.59 -3.64 0.73
N VAL A 120 -16.69 -2.91 0.98
CA VAL A 120 -16.83 -1.52 0.52
C VAL A 120 -15.75 -0.63 1.10
N ALA A 121 -15.43 -0.76 2.40
CA ALA A 121 -14.37 0.02 3.05
C ALA A 121 -12.99 -0.24 2.44
N VAL A 122 -12.66 -1.49 2.13
CA VAL A 122 -11.40 -1.83 1.46
C VAL A 122 -11.34 -1.26 0.04
N LEU A 123 -12.43 -1.34 -0.72
CA LEU A 123 -12.50 -0.75 -2.07
C LEU A 123 -12.39 0.78 -2.01
N PHE A 124 -13.06 1.41 -1.06
CA PHE A 124 -12.95 2.85 -0.82
C PHE A 124 -11.51 3.23 -0.45
N HIS A 125 -10.88 2.47 0.44
CA HIS A 125 -9.47 2.68 0.82
C HIS A 125 -8.52 2.57 -0.40
N LEU A 126 -8.77 1.63 -1.31
CA LEU A 126 -8.00 1.53 -2.56
C LEU A 126 -8.15 2.79 -3.42
N CYS A 127 -9.35 3.33 -3.56
CA CYS A 127 -9.58 4.59 -4.29
C CYS A 127 -8.83 5.77 -3.65
N VAL A 128 -8.94 5.91 -2.33
CA VAL A 128 -8.20 6.94 -1.58
C VAL A 128 -6.69 6.76 -1.74
N LEU A 129 -6.20 5.53 -1.68
CA LEU A 129 -4.78 5.22 -1.84
C LEU A 129 -4.25 5.64 -3.21
N VAL A 130 -5.03 5.49 -4.28
CA VAL A 130 -4.66 5.94 -5.62
C VAL A 130 -4.41 7.45 -5.63
N LEU A 131 -5.32 8.24 -5.09
CA LEU A 131 -5.20 9.70 -5.03
C LEU A 131 -4.01 10.10 -4.14
N PHE A 132 -3.92 9.52 -2.95
CA PHE A 132 -2.93 9.85 -1.95
C PHE A 132 -1.49 9.47 -2.35
N LYS A 133 -1.30 8.45 -3.19
CA LYS A 133 0.02 8.03 -3.66
C LYS A 133 0.46 8.70 -4.94
N MET A 134 -0.47 9.02 -5.85
CA MET A 134 -0.08 9.66 -7.11
C MET A 134 0.50 11.04 -6.90
N GLY A 135 -0.05 11.86 -5.98
CA GLY A 135 0.45 13.21 -5.67
C GLY A 135 1.96 13.23 -5.37
N PRO A 136 2.41 12.56 -4.30
CA PRO A 136 3.83 12.48 -3.95
C PRO A 136 4.74 11.94 -5.08
N PHE A 137 4.31 10.92 -5.82
CA PHE A 137 5.10 10.41 -6.93
C PHE A 137 5.19 11.39 -8.10
N MET A 138 4.15 12.19 -8.36
CA MET A 138 4.20 13.27 -9.36
C MET A 138 5.18 14.38 -8.95
N VAL A 139 5.18 14.77 -7.67
CA VAL A 139 6.14 15.74 -7.14
C VAL A 139 7.57 15.21 -7.27
N LEU A 140 7.83 13.97 -6.86
CA LEU A 140 9.14 13.36 -7.02
C LEU A 140 9.57 13.30 -8.50
N SER A 141 8.63 13.06 -9.41
CA SER A 141 8.91 13.07 -10.85
C SER A 141 9.30 14.46 -11.37
N ALA A 142 8.68 15.53 -10.84
CA ALA A 142 9.06 16.90 -11.19
C ALA A 142 10.47 17.22 -10.68
N ILE A 143 10.77 16.91 -9.42
CA ILE A 143 12.08 17.10 -8.81
C ILE A 143 13.17 16.32 -9.54
N GLU A 144 12.89 15.07 -9.95
CA GLU A 144 13.82 14.26 -10.75
C GLU A 144 14.17 14.91 -12.10
N ARG A 145 13.19 15.54 -12.76
CA ARG A 145 13.42 16.26 -14.04
C ARG A 145 14.31 17.50 -13.90
N GLU A 146 14.26 18.13 -12.75
CA GLU A 146 15.09 19.30 -12.41
C GLU A 146 16.49 18.91 -11.89
N GLY A 147 16.82 17.62 -11.87
CA GLY A 147 18.08 17.11 -11.36
C GLY A 147 18.20 17.15 -9.83
N GLY A 148 17.07 17.20 -9.13
CA GLY A 148 17.01 17.23 -7.67
C GLY A 148 17.49 15.95 -6.99
N SER A 149 17.76 16.04 -5.70
CA SER A 149 18.29 14.95 -4.89
C SER A 149 17.28 13.83 -4.67
N HIS A 150 17.74 12.58 -4.73
CA HIS A 150 16.96 11.39 -4.38
C HIS A 150 16.91 11.11 -2.87
N ARG A 151 17.23 12.07 -2.02
CA ARG A 151 17.22 11.94 -0.56
C ARG A 151 16.10 12.79 0.03
N VAL A 152 15.54 12.35 1.17
CA VAL A 152 14.51 13.10 1.91
C VAL A 152 15.00 14.52 2.26
N ALA A 153 16.28 14.67 2.62
CA ALA A 153 16.89 15.98 2.88
C ALA A 153 16.82 16.95 1.67
N GLY A 154 16.75 16.42 0.44
CA GLY A 154 16.59 17.24 -0.77
C GLY A 154 15.19 17.86 -0.94
N LEU A 155 14.22 17.47 -0.11
CA LEU A 155 12.89 18.07 -0.06
C LEU A 155 12.80 19.29 0.88
N ASN A 156 13.88 19.58 1.60
CA ASN A 156 13.92 20.73 2.51
C ASN A 156 13.74 22.03 1.72
N GLY A 157 12.84 22.89 2.21
CA GLY A 157 12.53 24.16 1.56
C GLY A 157 11.48 24.07 0.44
N LEU A 158 10.94 22.88 0.12
CA LEU A 158 9.91 22.72 -0.91
C LEU A 158 8.70 23.61 -0.64
N ALA A 159 8.27 23.71 0.63
CA ALA A 159 7.12 24.53 1.01
C ALA A 159 7.33 26.04 0.79
N SER A 160 8.57 26.54 0.83
CA SER A 160 8.89 27.94 0.55
C SER A 160 9.09 28.21 -0.94
N GLY A 161 9.54 27.21 -1.70
CA GLY A 161 9.76 27.32 -3.14
C GLY A 161 8.48 27.08 -3.95
N ASP A 162 7.79 25.98 -3.68
CA ASP A 162 6.52 25.62 -4.31
C ASP A 162 5.53 25.02 -3.30
N PRO A 163 4.63 25.86 -2.73
CA PRO A 163 3.70 25.42 -1.70
C PRO A 163 2.65 24.41 -2.20
N LEU A 164 2.33 24.40 -3.50
CA LEU A 164 1.37 23.42 -4.05
C LEU A 164 2.02 22.03 -4.14
N MET A 165 3.28 21.96 -4.58
CA MET A 165 4.02 20.68 -4.54
C MET A 165 4.18 20.18 -3.11
N ALA A 166 4.51 21.07 -2.16
CA ALA A 166 4.61 20.69 -0.76
C ALA A 166 3.27 20.16 -0.20
N ALA A 167 2.15 20.82 -0.49
CA ALA A 167 0.83 20.38 -0.05
C ALA A 167 0.42 19.02 -0.63
N SER A 168 0.86 18.69 -1.83
CA SER A 168 0.57 17.39 -2.46
C SER A 168 1.40 16.22 -1.91
N MET A 169 2.42 16.51 -1.07
CA MET A 169 3.22 15.49 -0.36
C MET A 169 2.55 15.03 0.95
N PHE A 170 1.54 15.76 1.46
CA PHE A 170 0.81 15.49 2.69
C PHE A 170 -0.64 15.13 2.42
#